data_a0e72df4c8f595c30bff429cf2f5beec
#
_entry.id   a0e72df4c8f595c30bff429cf2f5beec
#
_cell.length_a   1.000
_cell.length_b   1.000
_cell.length_c   1.000
_cell.angle_alpha   90.00
_cell.angle_beta   90.00
_cell.angle_gamma   90.00
#
_symmetry.space_group_name_H-M   'P 1'
#
loop_
_entity.id
_entity.type
_entity.pdbx_description
1 polymer ?
#
loop_
_entity_poly.entity_id
_entity_poly.type
_entity_poly.pdbx_seq_one_letter_code
_entity_poly.pdbx_strand_id
1 'polypeptide(L)'
;MAWKRSGVRIPLAPPVTRGFDREFFVSWGVLSEYEKMLAGQYYDANYDSEILRLRQRADELCFQLNSLQPSRQQERLDVLARLFPTLGEHATILSPMFADYGTLTKIGDDVFVNHNAYFMDGGGITIGDHCFNGPDCGFYTADHARLPEGRNRGIEKASPITIGDNVWLGAKVCVLPGVTIGAGAIVGAGSVVTRNVPAGSYSCRKSCSGYQTCHSGRCVGRAALKTQRSTHLHSHKNMLSAALSKILSMVAYSS
;
A
#
# COMPACT_ATOMS: atom_id res chain seq x y z
N MET A 1 31.92 -20.86 -32.58
CA MET A 1 31.07 -21.57 -31.61
C MET A 1 29.64 -21.15 -31.82
N ALA A 2 28.79 -22.05 -32.28
CA ALA A 2 27.43 -21.74 -32.73
C ALA A 2 26.46 -21.92 -31.52
N TRP A 3 25.68 -20.88 -31.19
CA TRP A 3 24.61 -20.96 -30.24
C TRP A 3 23.38 -21.63 -30.89
N LYS A 4 22.99 -22.80 -30.36
CA LYS A 4 21.75 -23.48 -30.77
C LYS A 4 20.56 -22.71 -30.18
N ARG A 5 19.64 -22.27 -31.08
CA ARG A 5 18.33 -21.72 -30.75
C ARG A 5 17.45 -22.85 -30.20
N SER A 6 17.04 -22.76 -28.94
CA SER A 6 15.96 -23.59 -28.41
C SER A 6 14.63 -23.06 -28.94
N GLY A 7 14.02 -23.79 -29.87
CA GLY A 7 12.72 -23.45 -30.43
C GLY A 7 11.60 -23.75 -29.42
N VAL A 8 10.98 -22.72 -28.87
CA VAL A 8 9.69 -22.83 -28.19
C VAL A 8 8.63 -22.98 -29.29
N ARG A 9 8.04 -24.16 -29.42
CA ARG A 9 6.88 -24.38 -30.28
C ARG A 9 5.65 -23.76 -29.64
N ILE A 10 5.08 -22.76 -30.28
CA ILE A 10 3.73 -22.29 -29.98
C ILE A 10 2.75 -23.37 -30.48
N PRO A 11 1.81 -23.86 -29.66
CA PRO A 11 0.79 -24.79 -30.12
C PRO A 11 -0.05 -24.14 -31.20
N LEU A 12 -0.15 -24.82 -32.38
CA LEU A 12 -1.07 -24.44 -33.43
C LEU A 12 -2.51 -24.69 -32.93
N ALA A 13 -3.39 -23.74 -33.21
CA ALA A 13 -4.82 -23.89 -32.97
C ALA A 13 -5.36 -25.16 -33.67
N PRO A 14 -6.31 -25.90 -33.05
CA PRO A 14 -6.91 -27.08 -33.71
C PRO A 14 -7.69 -26.68 -34.97
N PRO A 15 -7.80 -27.57 -35.96
CA PRO A 15 -8.51 -27.27 -37.19
C PRO A 15 -10.00 -27.07 -36.94
N VAL A 16 -10.56 -26.01 -37.50
CA VAL A 16 -11.99 -25.69 -37.44
C VAL A 16 -12.77 -26.73 -38.24
N THR A 17 -13.45 -27.65 -37.53
CA THR A 17 -14.45 -28.53 -38.16
C THR A 17 -15.74 -27.74 -38.39
N ARG A 18 -16.29 -27.84 -39.61
CA ARG A 18 -17.55 -27.20 -40.02
C ARG A 18 -18.72 -27.74 -39.18
N GLY A 19 -19.50 -26.81 -38.62
CA GLY A 19 -20.80 -27.09 -38.06
C GLY A 19 -20.93 -26.64 -36.60
N PHE A 20 -20.92 -25.34 -36.37
CA PHE A 20 -21.42 -24.77 -35.12
C PHE A 20 -22.31 -23.57 -35.43
N ASP A 21 -23.50 -23.59 -34.82
CA ASP A 21 -24.55 -22.59 -34.94
C ASP A 21 -24.03 -21.16 -34.62
N ARG A 22 -24.49 -20.20 -35.41
CA ARG A 22 -24.08 -18.79 -35.45
C ARG A 22 -24.49 -17.97 -34.21
N GLU A 23 -25.02 -18.57 -33.15
CA GLU A 23 -25.58 -17.83 -32.01
C GLU A 23 -24.75 -17.88 -30.71
N PHE A 24 -23.56 -18.47 -30.72
CA PHE A 24 -22.66 -18.51 -29.55
C PHE A 24 -21.31 -17.85 -29.81
N PHE A 25 -21.27 -16.79 -30.60
CA PHE A 25 -20.13 -15.87 -30.55
C PHE A 25 -20.34 -14.93 -29.34
N VAL A 26 -20.03 -15.42 -28.13
CA VAL A 26 -19.56 -14.54 -27.08
C VAL A 26 -18.38 -13.81 -27.69
N SER A 27 -18.54 -12.52 -27.95
CA SER A 27 -17.49 -11.59 -28.35
C SER A 27 -16.32 -11.75 -27.37
N TRP A 28 -15.30 -12.47 -27.76
CA TRP A 28 -13.99 -12.37 -27.15
C TRP A 28 -13.45 -11.01 -27.63
N GLY A 29 -13.97 -9.93 -26.99
CA GLY A 29 -13.49 -8.58 -27.26
C GLY A 29 -12.01 -8.52 -26.90
N VAL A 30 -11.25 -7.93 -27.78
CA VAL A 30 -9.87 -7.54 -27.47
C VAL A 30 -9.98 -6.62 -26.24
N LEU A 31 -9.32 -6.99 -25.12
CA LEU A 31 -9.31 -6.18 -23.90
C LEU A 31 -8.82 -4.77 -24.22
N SER A 32 -9.48 -3.76 -23.68
CA SER A 32 -8.98 -2.39 -23.71
C SER A 32 -7.64 -2.30 -22.95
N GLU A 33 -6.87 -1.27 -23.17
CA GLU A 33 -5.60 -1.07 -22.46
C GLU A 33 -5.83 -0.94 -20.95
N TYR A 34 -6.94 -0.32 -20.55
CA TYR A 34 -7.36 -0.24 -19.15
C TYR A 34 -7.69 -1.62 -18.56
N GLU A 35 -8.43 -2.47 -19.28
CA GLU A 35 -8.71 -3.84 -18.84
C GLU A 35 -7.43 -4.69 -18.76
N LYS A 36 -6.48 -4.53 -19.69
CA LYS A 36 -5.16 -5.17 -19.64
C LYS A 36 -4.37 -4.73 -18.39
N MET A 37 -4.39 -3.45 -18.08
CA MET A 37 -3.78 -2.89 -16.87
C MET A 37 -4.34 -3.57 -15.62
N LEU A 38 -5.67 -3.62 -15.47
CA LEU A 38 -6.33 -4.25 -14.32
C LEU A 38 -6.07 -5.77 -14.24
N ALA A 39 -5.90 -6.42 -15.39
CA ALA A 39 -5.57 -7.85 -15.48
C ALA A 39 -4.08 -8.15 -15.26
N GLY A 40 -3.25 -7.13 -14.98
CA GLY A 40 -1.80 -7.29 -14.81
C GLY A 40 -1.08 -7.75 -16.08
N GLN A 41 -1.64 -7.45 -17.25
CA GLN A 41 -1.01 -7.70 -18.54
C GLN A 41 -0.16 -6.49 -18.95
N TYR A 42 0.61 -6.63 -20.02
CA TYR A 42 1.28 -5.47 -20.65
C TYR A 42 0.23 -4.59 -21.35
N TYR A 43 0.29 -3.28 -21.12
CA TYR A 43 -0.65 -2.29 -21.64
C TYR A 43 0.08 -1.03 -22.11
N ASP A 44 -0.58 -0.25 -22.98
CA ASP A 44 -0.10 1.05 -23.41
C ASP A 44 -0.49 2.13 -22.37
N ALA A 45 0.48 2.53 -21.57
CA ALA A 45 0.27 3.51 -20.51
C ALA A 45 0.30 4.96 -21.00
N ASN A 46 0.89 5.25 -22.15
CA ASN A 46 1.26 6.61 -22.54
C ASN A 46 0.41 7.17 -23.66
N TYR A 47 -0.25 6.33 -24.46
CA TYR A 47 -0.98 6.79 -25.64
C TYR A 47 -2.46 6.39 -25.65
N ASP A 48 -2.89 5.51 -24.73
CA ASP A 48 -4.30 5.16 -24.59
C ASP A 48 -5.11 6.32 -24.00
N SER A 49 -6.16 6.72 -24.70
CA SER A 49 -6.94 7.91 -24.36
C SER A 49 -7.75 7.76 -23.08
N GLU A 50 -8.20 6.56 -22.73
CA GLU A 50 -8.94 6.29 -21.49
C GLU A 50 -8.01 6.39 -20.27
N ILE A 51 -6.84 5.75 -20.35
CA ILE A 51 -5.82 5.80 -19.30
C ILE A 51 -5.37 7.25 -19.07
N LEU A 52 -5.06 7.99 -20.13
CA LEU A 52 -4.65 9.40 -20.01
C LEU A 52 -5.74 10.27 -19.36
N ARG A 53 -7.01 10.09 -19.74
CA ARG A 53 -8.14 10.81 -19.14
C ARG A 53 -8.29 10.50 -17.65
N LEU A 54 -8.11 9.23 -17.23
CA LEU A 54 -8.18 8.84 -15.82
C LEU A 54 -7.05 9.45 -15.00
N ARG A 55 -5.82 9.46 -15.52
CA ARG A 55 -4.68 10.13 -14.90
C ARG A 55 -4.90 11.63 -14.75
N GLN A 56 -5.34 12.29 -15.83
CA GLN A 56 -5.63 13.72 -15.77
C GLN A 56 -6.66 14.06 -14.71
N ARG A 57 -7.72 13.26 -14.57
CA ARG A 57 -8.72 13.44 -13.51
C ARG A 57 -8.08 13.35 -12.11
N ALA A 58 -7.21 12.39 -11.88
CA ALA A 58 -6.51 12.24 -10.59
C ALA A 58 -5.56 13.41 -10.34
N ASP A 59 -4.80 13.84 -11.33
CA ASP A 59 -3.90 15.01 -11.24
C ASP A 59 -4.66 16.28 -10.86
N GLU A 60 -5.82 16.53 -11.47
CA GLU A 60 -6.67 17.68 -11.15
C GLU A 60 -7.17 17.62 -9.69
N LEU A 61 -7.57 16.44 -9.21
CA LEU A 61 -8.00 16.26 -7.82
C LEU A 61 -6.83 16.41 -6.84
N CYS A 62 -5.65 15.88 -7.15
CA CYS A 62 -4.44 16.06 -6.35
C CYS A 62 -4.05 17.55 -6.30
N PHE A 63 -4.08 18.26 -7.43
CA PHE A 63 -3.82 19.69 -7.47
C PHE A 63 -4.82 20.47 -6.59
N GLN A 64 -6.11 20.17 -6.71
CA GLN A 64 -7.15 20.78 -5.89
C GLN A 64 -6.89 20.53 -4.39
N LEU A 65 -6.66 19.28 -3.99
CA LEU A 65 -6.39 18.90 -2.61
C LEU A 65 -5.16 19.61 -2.03
N ASN A 66 -4.07 19.64 -2.80
CA ASN A 66 -2.78 20.20 -2.38
C ASN A 66 -2.78 21.73 -2.31
N SER A 67 -3.73 22.38 -3.00
CA SER A 67 -3.93 23.83 -2.98
C SER A 67 -4.89 24.33 -1.90
N LEU A 68 -5.64 23.42 -1.26
CA LEU A 68 -6.58 23.78 -0.19
C LEU A 68 -5.82 24.09 1.11
N GLN A 69 -6.26 25.17 1.78
CA GLN A 69 -5.75 25.51 3.12
C GLN A 69 -6.05 24.38 4.11
N PRO A 70 -5.14 24.08 5.05
CA PRO A 70 -5.37 23.03 6.05
C PRO A 70 -6.64 23.20 6.90
N SER A 71 -7.09 24.45 7.10
CA SER A 71 -8.32 24.78 7.86
C SER A 71 -9.61 24.42 7.12
N ARG A 72 -9.57 24.21 5.79
CA ARG A 72 -10.76 23.86 4.97
C ARG A 72 -11.01 22.35 5.00
N GLN A 73 -11.22 21.80 6.19
CA GLN A 73 -11.27 20.35 6.43
C GLN A 73 -12.35 19.64 5.61
N GLN A 74 -13.58 20.18 5.57
CA GLN A 74 -14.69 19.55 4.82
C GLN A 74 -14.39 19.47 3.33
N GLU A 75 -13.91 20.55 2.73
CA GLU A 75 -13.57 20.55 1.30
C GLU A 75 -12.41 19.58 0.98
N ARG A 76 -11.46 19.43 1.89
CA ARG A 76 -10.39 18.44 1.76
C ARG A 76 -10.96 17.02 1.78
N LEU A 77 -11.88 16.71 2.69
CA LEU A 77 -12.58 15.42 2.75
C LEU A 77 -13.39 15.15 1.48
N ASP A 78 -14.10 16.15 0.96
CA ASP A 78 -14.89 16.01 -0.28
C ASP A 78 -14.00 15.68 -1.49
N VAL A 79 -12.80 16.30 -1.58
CA VAL A 79 -11.85 15.99 -2.64
C VAL A 79 -11.24 14.60 -2.45
N LEU A 80 -10.88 14.23 -1.22
CA LEU A 80 -10.36 12.90 -0.90
C LEU A 80 -11.37 11.79 -1.23
N ALA A 81 -12.65 11.97 -0.91
CA ALA A 81 -13.71 11.02 -1.25
C ALA A 81 -13.90 10.84 -2.77
N ARG A 82 -13.65 11.90 -3.55
CA ARG A 82 -13.68 11.83 -5.02
C ARG A 82 -12.44 11.15 -5.58
N LEU A 83 -11.28 11.33 -4.95
CA LEU A 83 -10.01 10.72 -5.37
C LEU A 83 -9.96 9.24 -4.97
N PHE A 84 -10.32 8.93 -3.73
CA PHE A 84 -10.34 7.59 -3.14
C PHE A 84 -11.77 7.18 -2.75
N PRO A 85 -12.58 6.64 -3.68
CA PRO A 85 -13.98 6.29 -3.40
C PRO A 85 -14.17 5.23 -2.30
N THR A 86 -13.10 4.48 -1.97
CA THR A 86 -13.08 3.45 -0.93
C THR A 86 -12.19 3.88 0.25
N LEU A 87 -12.21 5.17 0.60
CA LEU A 87 -11.53 5.70 1.77
C LEU A 87 -12.29 5.28 3.03
N GLY A 88 -11.58 4.63 3.96
CA GLY A 88 -12.14 4.18 5.24
C GLY A 88 -12.48 5.32 6.20
N GLU A 89 -13.24 4.99 7.24
CA GLU A 89 -13.61 5.92 8.29
C GLU A 89 -12.37 6.40 9.07
N HIS A 90 -12.36 7.67 9.48
CA HIS A 90 -11.29 8.32 10.25
C HIS A 90 -9.91 8.30 9.58
N ALA A 91 -9.82 7.91 8.29
CA ALA A 91 -8.55 7.97 7.57
C ALA A 91 -8.09 9.43 7.41
N THR A 92 -6.82 9.67 7.70
CA THR A 92 -6.19 10.98 7.60
C THR A 92 -5.10 10.96 6.55
N ILE A 93 -5.22 11.81 5.51
CA ILE A 93 -4.21 11.95 4.46
C ILE A 93 -3.74 13.40 4.43
N LEU A 94 -2.44 13.61 4.68
CA LEU A 94 -1.83 14.92 4.71
C LEU A 94 -1.35 15.35 3.32
N SER A 95 -1.54 16.63 2.99
CA SER A 95 -1.02 17.25 1.77
C SER A 95 0.41 17.76 1.96
N PRO A 96 1.24 17.83 0.88
CA PRO A 96 0.86 17.36 -0.45
C PRO A 96 0.89 15.83 -0.56
N MET A 97 0.08 15.29 -1.49
CA MET A 97 0.11 13.89 -1.87
C MET A 97 -0.22 13.76 -3.37
N PHE A 98 0.08 12.62 -3.98
CA PHE A 98 -0.13 12.37 -5.40
C PHE A 98 -0.64 10.95 -5.64
N ALA A 99 -1.48 10.78 -6.65
CA ALA A 99 -1.97 9.49 -7.11
C ALA A 99 -2.11 9.47 -8.64
N ASP A 100 -1.80 8.35 -9.28
CA ASP A 100 -1.99 8.22 -10.73
C ASP A 100 -3.47 8.11 -11.11
N TYR A 101 -4.25 7.36 -10.35
CA TYR A 101 -5.69 7.15 -10.59
C TYR A 101 -6.53 7.46 -9.35
N GLY A 102 -6.05 7.13 -8.16
CA GLY A 102 -6.76 7.22 -6.88
C GLY A 102 -7.87 6.17 -6.73
N THR A 103 -8.67 5.98 -7.77
CA THR A 103 -9.80 5.03 -7.76
C THR A 103 -9.38 3.56 -7.62
N LEU A 104 -8.13 3.24 -7.87
CA LEU A 104 -7.57 1.89 -7.75
C LEU A 104 -6.87 1.66 -6.39
N THR A 105 -6.94 2.64 -5.50
CA THR A 105 -6.41 2.55 -4.13
C THR A 105 -7.56 2.37 -3.14
N LYS A 106 -7.47 1.31 -2.31
CA LYS A 106 -8.37 1.04 -1.19
C LYS A 106 -7.63 1.34 0.10
N ILE A 107 -8.22 2.17 0.95
CA ILE A 107 -7.64 2.58 2.24
C ILE A 107 -8.63 2.22 3.33
N GLY A 108 -8.19 1.44 4.32
CA GLY A 108 -8.99 1.00 5.46
C GLY A 108 -9.26 2.10 6.48
N ASP A 109 -9.86 1.70 7.60
CA ASP A 109 -10.23 2.59 8.68
C ASP A 109 -9.03 2.99 9.54
N ASP A 110 -9.09 4.18 10.16
CA ASP A 110 -8.06 4.71 11.06
C ASP A 110 -6.63 4.74 10.46
N VAL A 111 -6.52 4.86 9.14
CA VAL A 111 -5.23 4.94 8.45
C VAL A 111 -4.68 6.36 8.50
N PHE A 112 -3.41 6.49 8.83
CA PHE A 112 -2.69 7.77 8.76
C PHE A 112 -1.64 7.76 7.66
N VAL A 113 -1.78 8.68 6.69
CA VAL A 113 -0.83 8.91 5.60
C VAL A 113 -0.21 10.29 5.75
N ASN A 114 1.10 10.32 5.95
CA ASN A 114 1.86 11.55 6.13
C ASN A 114 2.16 12.24 4.79
N HIS A 115 2.77 13.44 4.84
CA HIS A 115 3.10 14.28 3.69
C HIS A 115 3.91 13.57 2.61
N ASN A 116 3.74 14.01 1.36
CA ASN A 116 4.46 13.56 0.17
C ASN A 116 4.28 12.07 -0.17
N ALA A 117 3.15 11.48 0.20
CA ALA A 117 2.83 10.13 -0.23
C ALA A 117 2.55 10.10 -1.74
N TYR A 118 3.04 9.05 -2.43
CA TYR A 118 2.77 8.81 -3.85
C TYR A 118 2.12 7.44 -4.05
N PHE A 119 0.95 7.43 -4.70
CA PHE A 119 0.19 6.23 -5.04
C PHE A 119 0.20 6.02 -6.57
N MET A 120 1.21 5.29 -7.09
CA MET A 120 1.22 4.80 -8.46
C MET A 120 0.35 3.54 -8.54
N ASP A 121 -0.95 3.72 -8.60
CA ASP A 121 -1.94 2.70 -8.27
C ASP A 121 -2.52 1.92 -9.47
N GLY A 122 -1.90 1.98 -10.65
CA GLY A 122 -2.38 1.26 -11.85
C GLY A 122 -2.58 -0.25 -11.66
N GLY A 123 -1.82 -0.90 -10.77
CA GLY A 123 -1.99 -2.32 -10.42
C GLY A 123 -2.92 -2.58 -9.24
N GLY A 124 -3.49 -1.54 -8.65
CA GLY A 124 -4.25 -1.60 -7.40
C GLY A 124 -3.38 -1.56 -6.15
N ILE A 125 -3.79 -0.74 -5.18
CA ILE A 125 -3.18 -0.65 -3.85
C ILE A 125 -4.26 -0.93 -2.82
N THR A 126 -3.96 -1.81 -1.86
CA THR A 126 -4.83 -2.04 -0.70
C THR A 126 -4.03 -1.78 0.56
N ILE A 127 -4.56 -0.91 1.43
CA ILE A 127 -4.02 -0.62 2.76
C ILE A 127 -5.09 -1.00 3.77
N GLY A 128 -4.76 -1.92 4.67
CA GLY A 128 -5.65 -2.37 5.75
C GLY A 128 -5.82 -1.32 6.85
N ASP A 129 -6.54 -1.69 7.89
CA ASP A 129 -6.92 -0.80 8.98
C ASP A 129 -5.76 -0.46 9.92
N HIS A 130 -5.85 0.70 10.59
CA HIS A 130 -4.91 1.15 11.62
C HIS A 130 -3.44 1.22 11.14
N CYS A 131 -3.21 1.52 9.87
CA CYS A 131 -1.88 1.65 9.30
C CYS A 131 -1.31 3.06 9.46
N PHE A 132 0.00 3.14 9.69
CA PHE A 132 0.73 4.41 9.76
C PHE A 132 1.79 4.48 8.66
N ASN A 133 1.65 5.43 7.76
CA ASN A 133 2.60 5.70 6.69
C ASN A 133 3.37 6.99 7.00
N GLY A 134 4.68 6.87 7.19
CA GLY A 134 5.58 8.00 7.39
C GLY A 134 5.66 8.93 6.17
N PRO A 135 6.28 10.11 6.30
CA PRO A 135 6.40 11.04 5.18
C PRO A 135 7.26 10.48 4.05
N ASP A 136 7.01 10.96 2.84
CA ASP A 136 7.74 10.59 1.61
C ASP A 136 7.62 9.08 1.25
N CYS A 137 6.58 8.39 1.69
CA CYS A 137 6.35 7.00 1.29
C CYS A 137 5.79 6.92 -0.13
N GLY A 138 6.26 5.92 -0.90
CA GLY A 138 5.78 5.67 -2.26
C GLY A 138 5.36 4.22 -2.46
N PHE A 139 4.22 4.05 -3.15
CA PHE A 139 3.65 2.76 -3.52
C PHE A 139 3.65 2.66 -5.04
N TYR A 140 4.54 1.87 -5.61
CA TYR A 140 4.80 1.82 -7.05
C TYR A 140 4.33 0.49 -7.60
N THR A 141 3.14 0.44 -8.22
CA THR A 141 2.58 -0.80 -8.78
C THR A 141 3.03 -1.08 -10.21
N ALA A 142 3.50 -0.07 -10.94
CA ALA A 142 3.88 -0.20 -12.34
C ALA A 142 5.39 -0.46 -12.52
N ASP A 143 5.70 -1.24 -13.55
CA ASP A 143 7.05 -1.51 -14.03
C ASP A 143 7.07 -1.43 -15.57
N HIS A 144 8.15 -0.92 -16.12
CA HIS A 144 8.31 -0.78 -17.56
C HIS A 144 8.84 -2.04 -18.23
N ALA A 145 8.59 -2.18 -19.53
CA ALA A 145 9.20 -3.22 -20.33
C ALA A 145 10.73 -3.17 -20.22
N ARG A 146 11.37 -4.33 -20.00
CA ARG A 146 12.83 -4.41 -19.82
C ARG A 146 13.61 -4.04 -21.07
N LEU A 147 13.07 -4.35 -22.25
CA LEU A 147 13.67 -3.98 -23.53
C LEU A 147 13.37 -2.52 -23.87
N PRO A 148 14.36 -1.75 -24.37
CA PRO A 148 14.17 -0.34 -24.74
C PRO A 148 13.03 -0.11 -25.73
N GLU A 149 12.85 -0.99 -26.70
CA GLU A 149 11.81 -0.88 -27.71
C GLU A 149 10.41 -0.88 -27.10
N GLY A 150 10.18 -1.72 -26.07
CA GLY A 150 8.92 -1.76 -25.33
C GLY A 150 8.70 -0.48 -24.53
N ARG A 151 9.73 0.01 -23.80
CA ARG A 151 9.64 1.27 -23.04
C ARG A 151 9.37 2.47 -23.93
N ASN A 152 10.06 2.54 -25.07
CA ASN A 152 9.89 3.65 -26.03
C ASN A 152 8.48 3.68 -26.65
N ARG A 153 7.76 2.56 -26.61
CA ARG A 153 6.36 2.44 -27.00
C ARG A 153 5.39 2.70 -25.87
N GLY A 154 5.86 3.07 -24.68
CA GLY A 154 5.02 3.34 -23.52
C GLY A 154 4.43 2.09 -22.85
N ILE A 155 4.99 0.91 -23.13
CA ILE A 155 4.48 -0.35 -22.59
C ILE A 155 4.89 -0.52 -21.13
N GLU A 156 3.89 -0.71 -20.28
CA GLU A 156 4.02 -0.98 -18.84
C GLU A 156 3.31 -2.27 -18.45
N LYS A 157 3.61 -2.73 -17.25
CA LYS A 157 2.90 -3.80 -16.58
C LYS A 157 2.71 -3.40 -15.12
N ALA A 158 1.50 -3.53 -14.59
CA ALA A 158 1.22 -3.24 -13.19
C ALA A 158 0.97 -4.52 -12.38
N SER A 159 1.36 -4.50 -11.10
CA SER A 159 1.15 -5.60 -10.15
C SER A 159 0.69 -5.05 -8.80
N PRO A 160 -0.30 -5.66 -8.13
CA PRO A 160 -0.92 -5.09 -6.95
C PRO A 160 0.02 -5.02 -5.76
N ILE A 161 -0.17 -4.00 -4.92
CA ILE A 161 0.47 -3.88 -3.60
C ILE A 161 -0.59 -4.09 -2.53
N THR A 162 -0.26 -4.91 -1.52
CA THR A 162 -1.14 -5.15 -0.37
C THR A 162 -0.40 -4.88 0.93
N ILE A 163 -0.96 -3.98 1.74
CA ILE A 163 -0.51 -3.67 3.09
C ILE A 163 -1.59 -4.18 4.05
N GLY A 164 -1.22 -5.10 4.94
CA GLY A 164 -2.14 -5.65 5.96
C GLY A 164 -2.43 -4.64 7.07
N ASP A 165 -3.30 -5.03 8.00
CA ASP A 165 -3.70 -4.18 9.12
C ASP A 165 -2.55 -3.91 10.09
N ASN A 166 -2.61 -2.78 10.80
CA ASN A 166 -1.65 -2.42 11.86
C ASN A 166 -0.19 -2.35 11.36
N VAL A 167 0.04 -2.06 10.09
CA VAL A 167 1.39 -1.90 9.54
C VAL A 167 1.91 -0.50 9.82
N TRP A 168 3.19 -0.40 10.19
CA TRP A 168 3.90 0.87 10.28
C TRP A 168 5.03 0.95 9.26
N LEU A 169 4.90 1.88 8.31
CA LEU A 169 5.95 2.26 7.37
C LEU A 169 6.66 3.51 7.90
N GLY A 170 7.97 3.41 8.09
CA GLY A 170 8.82 4.57 8.41
C GLY A 170 8.90 5.55 7.25
N ALA A 171 9.51 6.72 7.48
CA ALA A 171 9.68 7.73 6.45
C ALA A 171 10.47 7.21 5.23
N LYS A 172 10.12 7.68 4.01
CA LYS A 172 10.82 7.35 2.76
C LYS A 172 10.86 5.85 2.43
N VAL A 173 9.82 5.13 2.79
CA VAL A 173 9.66 3.73 2.38
C VAL A 173 9.14 3.69 0.94
N CYS A 174 9.81 2.90 0.08
CA CYS A 174 9.36 2.62 -1.28
C CYS A 174 8.87 1.17 -1.34
N VAL A 175 7.60 0.95 -1.69
CA VAL A 175 7.03 -0.39 -1.90
C VAL A 175 6.96 -0.66 -3.39
N LEU A 176 7.58 -1.76 -3.86
CA LEU A 176 7.67 -2.10 -5.28
C LEU A 176 6.51 -2.99 -5.75
N PRO A 177 6.33 -3.15 -7.09
CA PRO A 177 5.21 -3.89 -7.66
C PRO A 177 5.09 -5.32 -7.14
N GLY A 178 3.86 -5.75 -6.85
CA GLY A 178 3.55 -7.12 -6.44
C GLY A 178 3.89 -7.47 -4.98
N VAL A 179 4.29 -6.48 -4.17
CA VAL A 179 4.68 -6.73 -2.77
C VAL A 179 3.46 -6.80 -1.86
N THR A 180 3.49 -7.79 -0.97
CA THR A 180 2.56 -7.88 0.19
C THR A 180 3.34 -7.65 1.48
N ILE A 181 2.87 -6.71 2.31
CA ILE A 181 3.37 -6.48 3.68
C ILE A 181 2.30 -7.01 4.65
N GLY A 182 2.66 -8.05 5.42
CA GLY A 182 1.72 -8.72 6.32
C GLY A 182 1.33 -7.86 7.53
N ALA A 183 0.16 -8.15 8.10
CA ALA A 183 -0.41 -7.40 9.21
C ALA A 183 0.56 -7.28 10.40
N GLY A 184 0.57 -6.12 11.07
CA GLY A 184 1.42 -5.83 12.23
C GLY A 184 2.92 -5.73 11.91
N ALA A 185 3.31 -5.72 10.63
CA ALA A 185 4.72 -5.54 10.27
C ALA A 185 5.16 -4.09 10.43
N ILE A 186 6.46 -3.91 10.70
CA ILE A 186 7.11 -2.60 10.76
C ILE A 186 8.21 -2.54 9.71
N VAL A 187 8.19 -1.52 8.86
CA VAL A 187 9.22 -1.27 7.85
C VAL A 187 10.02 -0.02 8.22
N GLY A 188 11.31 -0.19 8.44
CA GLY A 188 12.21 0.90 8.83
C GLY A 188 12.35 1.96 7.75
N ALA A 189 12.59 3.21 8.19
CA ALA A 189 12.73 4.36 7.29
C ALA A 189 13.80 4.16 6.21
N GLY A 190 13.55 4.69 5.01
CA GLY A 190 14.45 4.61 3.86
C GLY A 190 14.56 3.22 3.23
N SER A 191 13.66 2.30 3.57
CA SER A 191 13.66 0.94 3.00
C SER A 191 13.06 0.93 1.60
N VAL A 192 13.65 0.15 0.70
CA VAL A 192 13.03 -0.25 -0.57
C VAL A 192 12.56 -1.70 -0.42
N VAL A 193 11.25 -1.89 -0.40
CA VAL A 193 10.62 -3.20 -0.18
C VAL A 193 10.42 -3.89 -1.53
N THR A 194 11.27 -4.86 -1.82
CA THR A 194 11.31 -5.58 -3.10
C THR A 194 10.72 -6.98 -3.03
N ARG A 195 10.31 -7.43 -1.83
CA ARG A 195 9.78 -8.77 -1.54
C ARG A 195 8.75 -8.69 -0.44
N ASN A 196 7.89 -9.70 -0.36
CA ASN A 196 6.89 -9.80 0.70
C ASN A 196 7.53 -9.75 2.09
N VAL A 197 6.87 -9.03 3.01
CA VAL A 197 7.25 -8.90 4.41
C VAL A 197 6.26 -9.71 5.24
N PRO A 198 6.70 -10.70 6.02
CA PRO A 198 5.80 -11.52 6.84
C PRO A 198 5.08 -10.69 7.92
N ALA A 199 3.89 -11.14 8.32
CA ALA A 199 3.13 -10.50 9.39
C ALA A 199 3.93 -10.46 10.71
N GLY A 200 3.75 -9.38 11.47
CA GLY A 200 4.40 -9.17 12.78
C GLY A 200 5.93 -9.06 12.72
N SER A 201 6.52 -8.93 11.54
CA SER A 201 7.98 -8.83 11.39
C SER A 201 8.46 -7.38 11.38
N TYR A 202 9.74 -7.20 11.71
CA TYR A 202 10.44 -5.92 11.55
C TYR A 202 11.43 -6.01 10.40
N SER A 203 11.22 -5.21 9.36
CA SER A 203 12.11 -5.11 8.21
C SER A 203 12.84 -3.76 8.24
N CYS A 204 14.17 -3.78 8.34
CA CYS A 204 14.95 -2.54 8.27
C CYS A 204 16.11 -2.71 7.27
N ARG A 205 16.50 -1.60 6.65
CA ARG A 205 17.74 -1.53 5.89
C ARG A 205 18.91 -1.47 6.88
N LYS A 206 19.72 -2.51 6.99
CA LYS A 206 21.05 -2.32 7.56
C LYS A 206 21.84 -1.42 6.60
N SER A 207 22.34 -0.31 7.11
CA SER A 207 23.36 0.47 6.41
C SER A 207 24.51 -0.48 6.07
N CYS A 208 24.74 -0.69 4.79
CA CYS A 208 25.91 -1.30 4.16
C CYS A 208 25.92 -2.78 3.75
N SER A 209 24.98 -3.65 4.03
CA SER A 209 25.00 -4.98 3.38
C SER A 209 23.70 -5.78 3.57
N GLY A 210 22.80 -5.68 2.61
CA GLY A 210 21.70 -6.63 2.47
C GLY A 210 20.50 -6.40 3.41
N TYR A 211 19.32 -6.72 2.92
CA TYR A 211 18.09 -6.80 3.72
C TYR A 211 18.22 -7.96 4.70
N GLN A 212 18.12 -7.71 5.98
CA GLN A 212 17.85 -8.75 6.96
C GLN A 212 16.42 -8.61 7.44
N THR A 213 15.62 -9.62 7.21
CA THR A 213 14.36 -9.83 7.91
C THR A 213 14.74 -10.23 9.34
N CYS A 214 14.49 -9.37 10.30
CA CYS A 214 14.62 -9.76 11.71
C CYS A 214 13.42 -10.62 12.06
N HIS A 215 13.52 -11.94 11.88
CA HIS A 215 12.58 -12.87 12.47
C HIS A 215 12.78 -12.87 13.98
N SER A 216 11.71 -12.62 14.71
CA SER A 216 11.59 -12.72 16.17
C SER A 216 12.43 -11.74 17.00
N GLY A 217 11.80 -10.67 17.47
CA GLY A 217 11.94 -10.14 18.83
C GLY A 217 13.32 -9.76 19.38
N ARG A 218 14.39 -9.67 18.59
CA ARG A 218 15.71 -9.30 19.08
C ARG A 218 16.26 -7.95 18.61
N CYS A 219 15.55 -7.25 17.73
CA CYS A 219 15.93 -5.89 17.36
C CYS A 219 14.98 -4.90 18.01
N VAL A 220 15.34 -4.39 19.14
CA VAL A 220 14.70 -3.34 19.93
C VAL A 220 13.38 -3.74 20.60
N GLY A 221 13.42 -4.03 21.87
CA GLY A 221 12.28 -3.72 22.68
C GLY A 221 11.57 -4.81 23.43
N ARG A 222 12.05 -6.03 23.54
CA ARG A 222 11.62 -6.83 24.71
C ARG A 222 11.98 -6.12 26.01
N ALA A 223 13.02 -5.30 26.04
CA ALA A 223 13.35 -4.45 27.16
C ALA A 223 12.39 -3.26 27.28
N ALA A 224 12.08 -2.53 26.19
CA ALA A 224 11.19 -1.38 26.23
C ALA A 224 9.73 -1.76 26.50
N LEU A 225 9.23 -2.83 25.86
CA LEU A 225 7.87 -3.34 26.14
C LEU A 225 7.73 -3.99 27.52
N LYS A 226 8.79 -4.65 28.03
CA LYS A 226 8.79 -5.11 29.44
C LYS A 226 8.82 -3.94 30.41
N THR A 227 9.54 -2.86 30.10
CA THR A 227 9.61 -1.67 30.94
C THR A 227 8.27 -0.94 30.95
N GLN A 228 7.58 -0.81 29.81
CA GLN A 228 6.25 -0.20 29.78
C GLN A 228 5.18 -1.06 30.48
N ARG A 229 5.18 -2.39 30.32
CA ARG A 229 4.28 -3.27 31.08
C ARG A 229 4.61 -3.27 32.58
N SER A 230 5.89 -3.23 32.95
CA SER A 230 6.32 -3.17 34.34
C SER A 230 5.97 -1.83 34.98
N THR A 231 6.13 -0.70 34.30
CA THR A 231 5.76 0.63 34.81
C THR A 231 4.24 0.80 34.93
N HIS A 232 3.44 0.27 33.98
CA HIS A 232 1.99 0.29 34.13
C HIS A 232 1.47 -0.60 35.28
N LEU A 233 2.05 -1.80 35.44
CA LEU A 233 1.66 -2.69 36.54
C LEU A 233 2.09 -2.13 37.91
N HIS A 234 3.26 -1.47 37.98
CA HIS A 234 3.72 -0.80 39.22
C HIS A 234 2.88 0.44 39.54
N SER A 235 2.50 1.23 38.53
CA SER A 235 1.62 2.40 38.73
C SER A 235 0.23 1.99 39.23
N HIS A 236 -0.37 0.92 38.66
CA HIS A 236 -1.66 0.41 39.15
C HIS A 236 -1.59 -0.19 40.55
N LYS A 237 -0.52 -0.91 40.89
CA LYS A 237 -0.35 -1.44 42.26
C LYS A 237 -0.16 -0.32 43.29
N ASN A 238 0.58 0.72 42.94
CA ASN A 238 0.80 1.86 43.85
C ASN A 238 -0.47 2.71 44.03
N MET A 239 -1.30 2.87 42.99
CA MET A 239 -2.60 3.54 43.09
C MET A 239 -3.61 2.75 43.96
N LEU A 240 -3.66 1.43 43.78
CA LEU A 240 -4.52 0.57 44.61
C LEU A 240 -4.08 0.53 46.08
N SER A 241 -2.77 0.51 46.35
CA SER A 241 -2.23 0.57 47.70
C SER A 241 -2.53 1.91 48.39
N ALA A 242 -2.40 3.03 47.68
CA ALA A 242 -2.72 4.36 48.19
C ALA A 242 -4.23 4.55 48.44
N ALA A 243 -5.09 3.97 47.61
CA ALA A 243 -6.54 4.00 47.80
C ALA A 243 -6.99 3.16 49.01
N LEU A 244 -6.42 1.96 49.17
CA LEU A 244 -6.68 1.11 50.36
C LEU A 244 -6.22 1.74 51.66
N SER A 245 -5.07 2.40 51.70
CA SER A 245 -4.57 3.13 52.86
C SER A 245 -5.48 4.29 53.28
N LYS A 246 -6.03 5.03 52.28
CA LYS A 246 -7.01 6.11 52.57
C LYS A 246 -8.34 5.58 53.10
N ILE A 247 -8.83 4.45 52.58
CA ILE A 247 -10.08 3.84 53.06
C ILE A 247 -9.91 3.33 54.52
N LEU A 248 -8.78 2.70 54.83
CA LEU A 248 -8.48 2.21 56.18
C LEU A 248 -8.33 3.35 57.22
N SER A 249 -7.76 4.50 56.78
CA SER A 249 -7.66 5.67 57.68
C SER A 249 -9.01 6.36 57.93
N MET A 250 -9.97 6.26 56.99
CA MET A 250 -11.33 6.82 57.19
C MET A 250 -12.20 5.96 58.11
N VAL A 251 -11.96 4.65 58.15
CA VAL A 251 -12.71 3.74 59.06
C VAL A 251 -12.21 3.83 60.50
N ALA A 252 -10.95 4.18 60.71
CA ALA A 252 -10.36 4.33 62.07
C ALA A 252 -10.74 5.65 62.80
N TYR A 253 -11.42 6.59 62.15
CA TYR A 253 -11.87 7.86 62.75
C TYR A 253 -13.37 7.90 63.08
N SER A 254 -14.07 6.77 62.91
CA SER A 254 -15.52 6.65 63.15
C SER A 254 -15.86 5.67 64.29
N SER A 255 -14.93 5.41 65.23
CA SER A 255 -15.16 4.62 66.44
C SER A 255 -14.72 5.38 67.70
#